data_6c9e95315873eed7759635ddd72a1a9d
#
_entry.id   6c9e95315873eed7759635ddd72a1a9d
#
_cell.length_a   1.000
_cell.length_b   1.000
_cell.length_c   1.000
_cell.angle_alpha   90.00
_cell.angle_beta   90.00
_cell.angle_gamma   90.00
#
_symmetry.space_group_name_H-M   'P 1'
#
loop_
_entity.id
_entity.type
_entity.pdbx_description
1 polymer ?
#
loop_
_entity_poly.entity_id
_entity_poly.type
_entity_poly.pdbx_seq_one_letter_code
_entity_poly.pdbx_strand_id
1 'polypeptide(L)'
;EEGSPNGLPVDEWGIRVEGCSPVGSTVERGGATDGPAAVYSVTKYIEWLQNYAPPEAAGMVFSEAGPVPAQGNIAQQIFWYTTFTADMVAPGLPVMNADGSPKWRMAPSPRGAYWEEGQKLGYQDTGSWTLMKSTPVKRAQAAWLYAQFVTSKTVSLKKSHVGLTIIRDSDIRHESFTKRSAELGGLVEFYRSPARVQWTPTGTNIPDYPRLAQLWWQNIGDAVSGEKTPQQAMSALAQSQEKLTKRLERAKVLGKCGPKLNDRKSRDYWLSKPCAPKAKLKNEKPQCVTIDYDALINTWK
;
A
#
# COMPACT_ATOMS: atom_id res chain seq x y z
N GLU A 1 1.02 6.77 15.02
CA GLU A 1 1.19 6.14 16.32
C GLU A 1 0.92 7.10 17.47
N GLU A 2 0.96 8.39 17.24
CA GLU A 2 0.47 9.43 18.13
C GLU A 2 -0.95 9.80 17.68
N GLY A 3 -1.92 8.98 17.94
CA GLY A 3 -3.27 9.23 17.44
C GLY A 3 -4.36 8.73 18.36
N SER A 4 -3.98 8.09 19.45
CA SER A 4 -4.97 7.74 20.46
C SER A 4 -5.30 8.96 21.32
N PRO A 5 -6.53 9.10 21.80
CA PRO A 5 -6.92 10.18 22.69
C PRO A 5 -6.04 10.33 23.95
N ASN A 6 -5.31 9.28 24.28
CA ASN A 6 -4.43 9.22 25.45
C ASN A 6 -2.94 9.41 25.10
N GLY A 7 -2.60 9.75 23.85
CA GLY A 7 -1.22 9.84 23.38
C GLY A 7 -0.43 8.52 23.40
N LEU A 8 -1.13 7.40 23.43
CA LEU A 8 -0.53 6.08 23.51
C LEU A 8 -0.45 5.45 22.11
N PRO A 9 0.58 4.66 21.81
CA PRO A 9 0.71 4.06 20.49
C PRO A 9 -0.41 3.06 20.20
N VAL A 10 -1.00 3.21 19.03
CA VAL A 10 -2.00 2.28 18.47
C VAL A 10 -1.52 1.77 17.12
N ASP A 11 -2.01 0.60 16.71
CA ASP A 11 -1.77 0.06 15.38
C ASP A 11 -2.72 0.69 14.34
N GLU A 12 -2.63 0.26 13.10
CA GLU A 12 -3.46 0.77 12.00
C GLU A 12 -4.97 0.53 12.18
N TRP A 13 -5.36 -0.39 13.08
CA TRP A 13 -6.75 -0.68 13.43
C TRP A 13 -7.27 0.12 14.62
N GLY A 14 -6.45 0.99 15.19
CA GLY A 14 -6.77 1.73 16.40
C GLY A 14 -6.62 0.89 17.69
N ILE A 15 -5.98 -0.28 17.60
CA ILE A 15 -5.76 -1.17 18.74
C ILE A 15 -4.47 -0.75 19.45
N ARG A 16 -4.56 -0.47 20.74
CA ARG A 16 -3.37 -0.22 21.56
C ARG A 16 -2.54 -1.48 21.69
N VAL A 17 -1.25 -1.34 21.48
CA VAL A 17 -0.28 -2.41 21.60
C VAL A 17 0.80 -2.02 22.63
N GLU A 18 1.05 -2.86 23.60
CA GLU A 18 2.18 -2.75 24.54
C GLU A 18 3.19 -3.87 24.26
N GLY A 19 4.38 -3.48 23.80
CA GLY A 19 5.31 -4.46 23.28
C GLY A 19 4.71 -5.19 22.08
N CYS A 20 4.25 -6.42 22.29
CA CYS A 20 3.65 -7.25 21.25
C CYS A 20 2.25 -7.74 21.60
N SER A 21 1.70 -7.22 22.65
CA SER A 21 0.41 -7.64 23.17
C SER A 21 -0.63 -6.55 22.91
N PRO A 22 -1.73 -6.85 22.21
CA PRO A 22 -2.84 -5.93 22.11
C PRO A 22 -3.50 -5.78 23.48
N VAL A 23 -3.66 -4.52 23.89
CA VAL A 23 -4.20 -4.18 25.22
C VAL A 23 -5.68 -3.86 25.15
N GLY A 24 -6.09 -3.11 24.13
CA GLY A 24 -7.48 -2.72 23.97
C GLY A 24 -7.72 -1.91 22.71
N SER A 25 -8.97 -1.95 22.25
CA SER A 25 -9.43 -1.21 21.06
C SER A 25 -10.26 0.02 21.44
N THR A 26 -10.96 -0.04 22.57
CA THR A 26 -11.75 1.08 23.07
C THR A 26 -10.87 2.16 23.69
N VAL A 27 -11.34 3.40 23.66
CA VAL A 27 -10.69 4.55 24.33
C VAL A 27 -10.51 4.28 25.83
N GLU A 28 -11.48 3.65 26.47
CA GLU A 28 -11.43 3.27 27.89
C GLU A 28 -10.23 2.37 28.20
N ARG A 29 -9.82 1.55 27.23
CA ARG A 29 -8.67 0.66 27.34
C ARG A 29 -7.41 1.19 26.64
N GLY A 30 -7.41 2.47 26.31
CA GLY A 30 -6.26 3.15 25.71
C GLY A 30 -6.14 2.97 24.19
N GLY A 31 -7.13 2.33 23.53
CA GLY A 31 -7.25 2.29 22.09
C GLY A 31 -7.80 3.58 21.49
N ALA A 32 -8.01 3.59 20.20
CA ALA A 32 -8.49 4.74 19.46
C ALA A 32 -9.67 4.43 18.51
N THR A 33 -10.09 3.16 18.43
CA THR A 33 -11.07 2.72 17.44
C THR A 33 -12.42 3.42 17.58
N ASP A 34 -12.91 3.64 18.78
CA ASP A 34 -14.17 4.35 19.07
C ASP A 34 -13.96 5.77 19.57
N GLY A 35 -12.74 6.29 19.40
CA GLY A 35 -12.37 7.64 19.84
C GLY A 35 -12.92 8.74 18.95
N PRO A 36 -12.92 9.99 19.44
CA PRO A 36 -13.46 11.14 18.72
C PRO A 36 -12.87 11.34 17.33
N ALA A 37 -11.56 11.10 17.16
CA ALA A 37 -10.89 11.25 15.88
C ALA A 37 -11.37 10.20 14.86
N ALA A 38 -11.53 8.95 15.27
CA ALA A 38 -12.03 7.88 14.42
C ALA A 38 -13.49 8.12 14.01
N VAL A 39 -14.33 8.48 14.95
CA VAL A 39 -15.74 8.83 14.71
C VAL A 39 -15.87 10.02 13.77
N TYR A 40 -15.07 11.08 13.99
CA TYR A 40 -15.01 12.23 13.10
C TYR A 40 -14.60 11.85 11.68
N SER A 41 -13.56 11.03 11.55
CA SER A 41 -13.06 10.58 10.23
C SER A 41 -14.11 9.80 9.46
N VAL A 42 -14.81 8.86 10.11
CA VAL A 42 -15.91 8.10 9.50
C VAL A 42 -17.07 9.01 9.14
N THR A 43 -17.43 9.97 10.00
CA THR A 43 -18.48 10.96 9.72
C THR A 43 -18.14 11.77 8.47
N LYS A 44 -16.91 12.26 8.38
CA LYS A 44 -16.44 13.02 7.20
C LYS A 44 -16.37 12.17 5.94
N TYR A 45 -15.95 10.92 6.05
CA TYR A 45 -15.95 9.98 4.93
C TYR A 45 -17.38 9.78 4.38
N ILE A 46 -18.36 9.58 5.22
CA ILE A 46 -19.77 9.44 4.83
C ILE A 46 -20.29 10.73 4.19
N GLU A 47 -19.99 11.88 4.79
CA GLU A 47 -20.34 13.19 4.23
C GLU A 47 -19.78 13.37 2.80
N TRP A 48 -18.53 12.97 2.60
CA TRP A 48 -17.88 13.08 1.29
C TRP A 48 -18.47 12.11 0.27
N LEU A 49 -18.76 10.87 0.68
CA LEU A 49 -19.43 9.91 -0.20
C LEU A 49 -20.81 10.41 -0.66
N GLN A 50 -21.58 11.02 0.25
CA GLN A 50 -22.94 11.47 -0.04
C GLN A 50 -23.00 12.75 -0.86
N ASN A 51 -22.06 13.67 -0.66
CA ASN A 51 -22.16 15.02 -1.23
C ASN A 51 -21.23 15.26 -2.42
N TYR A 52 -20.12 14.53 -2.55
CA TYR A 52 -19.07 14.85 -3.50
C TYR A 52 -18.58 13.67 -4.34
N ALA A 53 -18.89 12.44 -3.96
CA ALA A 53 -18.50 11.27 -4.73
C ALA A 53 -19.59 10.86 -5.73
N PRO A 54 -19.21 10.15 -6.81
CA PRO A 54 -20.21 9.50 -7.66
C PRO A 54 -21.09 8.56 -6.85
N PRO A 55 -22.39 8.43 -7.17
CA PRO A 55 -23.33 7.60 -6.39
C PRO A 55 -22.87 6.14 -6.21
N GLU A 56 -22.20 5.59 -7.19
CA GLU A 56 -21.67 4.22 -7.20
C GLU A 56 -20.43 4.03 -6.31
N ALA A 57 -19.77 5.12 -5.89
CA ALA A 57 -18.51 5.07 -5.14
C ALA A 57 -18.62 4.28 -3.82
N ALA A 58 -19.77 4.32 -3.17
CA ALA A 58 -20.01 3.61 -1.92
C ALA A 58 -19.92 2.07 -2.04
N GLY A 59 -20.14 1.54 -3.26
CA GLY A 59 -20.09 0.11 -3.54
C GLY A 59 -18.84 -0.36 -4.30
N MET A 60 -17.98 0.57 -4.73
CA MET A 60 -16.82 0.23 -5.55
C MET A 60 -15.73 -0.48 -4.75
N VAL A 61 -15.15 -1.51 -5.38
CA VAL A 61 -13.92 -2.15 -4.93
C VAL A 61 -12.70 -1.53 -5.63
N PHE A 62 -11.50 -1.89 -5.18
CA PHE A 62 -10.23 -1.33 -5.69
C PHE A 62 -10.12 -1.34 -7.22
N SER A 63 -10.46 -2.46 -7.86
CA SER A 63 -10.36 -2.62 -9.32
C SER A 63 -11.39 -1.78 -10.10
N GLU A 64 -12.47 -1.38 -9.47
CA GLU A 64 -13.51 -0.54 -10.07
C GLU A 64 -13.20 0.94 -9.86
N ALA A 65 -12.71 1.31 -8.68
CA ALA A 65 -12.39 2.69 -8.35
C ALA A 65 -11.14 3.22 -9.09
N GLY A 66 -10.16 2.38 -9.37
CA GLY A 66 -8.91 2.78 -10.02
C GLY A 66 -9.10 3.48 -11.37
N PRO A 67 -9.91 2.94 -12.30
CA PRO A 67 -10.14 3.54 -13.63
C PRO A 67 -11.04 4.77 -13.65
N VAL A 68 -11.77 5.07 -12.58
CA VAL A 68 -12.77 6.17 -12.55
C VAL A 68 -12.20 7.53 -12.94
N PRO A 69 -11.01 7.93 -12.46
CA PRO A 69 -10.43 9.21 -12.84
C PRO A 69 -10.22 9.39 -14.35
N ALA A 70 -9.91 8.29 -15.07
CA ALA A 70 -9.69 8.32 -16.51
C ALA A 70 -10.94 8.70 -17.32
N GLN A 71 -12.12 8.53 -16.74
CA GLN A 71 -13.40 8.89 -17.36
C GLN A 71 -13.66 10.40 -17.39
N GLY A 72 -12.91 11.19 -16.59
CA GLY A 72 -13.01 12.64 -16.57
C GLY A 72 -14.21 13.19 -15.78
N ASN A 73 -14.91 12.36 -15.02
CA ASN A 73 -16.12 12.72 -14.30
C ASN A 73 -15.88 13.15 -12.85
N ILE A 74 -14.66 13.03 -12.36
CA ILE A 74 -14.26 13.45 -11.01
C ILE A 74 -13.08 14.39 -11.06
N ALA A 75 -12.98 15.31 -10.10
CA ALA A 75 -11.91 16.29 -10.02
C ALA A 75 -10.74 15.84 -9.14
N GLN A 76 -10.99 14.97 -8.17
CA GLN A 76 -9.98 14.51 -7.21
C GLN A 76 -10.22 13.05 -6.86
N GLN A 77 -9.12 12.33 -6.59
CA GLN A 77 -9.16 10.99 -6.01
C GLN A 77 -8.01 10.83 -5.02
N ILE A 78 -8.30 10.29 -3.84
CA ILE A 78 -7.29 9.80 -2.90
C ILE A 78 -7.16 8.30 -3.15
N PHE A 79 -6.03 7.90 -3.70
CA PHE A 79 -5.83 6.52 -4.12
C PHE A 79 -4.33 6.17 -4.17
N TRP A 80 -4.01 4.93 -4.54
CA TRP A 80 -2.62 4.53 -4.76
C TRP A 80 -2.06 5.21 -6.00
N TYR A 81 -0.97 5.93 -5.86
CA TYR A 81 -0.32 6.66 -6.95
C TYR A 81 0.11 5.78 -8.12
N THR A 82 0.20 4.47 -7.92
CA THR A 82 0.59 3.51 -8.95
C THR A 82 -0.46 3.29 -10.04
N THR A 83 -1.72 3.63 -9.79
CA THR A 83 -2.78 3.55 -10.80
C THR A 83 -2.73 4.72 -11.77
N PHE A 84 -2.12 5.83 -11.38
CA PHE A 84 -2.09 7.06 -12.16
C PHE A 84 -1.51 6.87 -13.57
N THR A 85 -0.38 6.19 -13.69
CA THR A 85 0.30 6.04 -14.99
C THR A 85 -0.40 5.11 -15.97
N ALA A 86 -1.04 4.06 -15.50
CA ALA A 86 -1.67 3.07 -16.37
C ALA A 86 -2.99 3.58 -16.96
N ASP A 87 -3.84 4.12 -16.08
CA ASP A 87 -5.23 4.41 -16.43
C ASP A 87 -5.49 5.91 -16.73
N MET A 88 -4.54 6.78 -16.41
CA MET A 88 -4.74 8.23 -16.44
C MET A 88 -3.98 8.96 -17.56
N VAL A 89 -3.09 8.28 -18.26
CA VAL A 89 -2.22 8.89 -19.26
C VAL A 89 -2.30 8.21 -20.63
N ALA A 90 -3.27 7.34 -20.84
CA ALA A 90 -3.45 6.70 -22.14
C ALA A 90 -3.95 7.72 -23.18
N PRO A 91 -3.41 7.70 -24.39
CA PRO A 91 -3.85 8.59 -25.45
C PRO A 91 -5.36 8.48 -25.75
N GLY A 92 -6.01 9.60 -25.99
CA GLY A 92 -7.44 9.64 -26.35
C GLY A 92 -8.41 9.66 -25.16
N LEU A 93 -7.92 9.59 -23.92
CA LEU A 93 -8.77 9.74 -22.75
C LEU A 93 -9.28 11.18 -22.59
N PRO A 94 -10.48 11.38 -22.00
CA PRO A 94 -11.03 12.72 -21.70
C PRO A 94 -10.12 13.57 -20.80
N VAL A 95 -9.28 12.91 -20.03
CA VAL A 95 -8.33 13.52 -19.09
C VAL A 95 -6.98 13.88 -19.71
N MET A 96 -6.84 13.74 -21.03
CA MET A 96 -5.65 14.15 -21.77
C MET A 96 -5.90 15.45 -22.53
N ASN A 97 -4.88 16.30 -22.60
CA ASN A 97 -4.85 17.47 -23.44
C ASN A 97 -4.49 17.07 -24.89
N ALA A 98 -4.75 17.97 -25.83
CA ALA A 98 -4.44 17.74 -27.24
C ALA A 98 -2.94 17.59 -27.52
N ASP A 99 -2.10 18.14 -26.67
CA ASP A 99 -0.63 18.04 -26.74
C ASP A 99 -0.07 16.74 -26.12
N GLY A 100 -0.95 15.85 -25.66
CA GLY A 100 -0.57 14.59 -25.02
C GLY A 100 -0.21 14.71 -23.53
N SER A 101 -0.30 15.89 -22.94
CA SER A 101 -0.10 16.04 -21.50
C SER A 101 -1.36 15.69 -20.71
N PRO A 102 -1.24 15.10 -19.51
CA PRO A 102 -2.41 14.79 -18.68
C PRO A 102 -2.96 16.05 -18.00
N LYS A 103 -4.29 16.12 -17.88
CA LYS A 103 -4.98 17.15 -17.08
C LYS A 103 -4.78 16.90 -15.58
N TRP A 104 -4.57 15.69 -15.19
CA TRP A 104 -4.32 15.30 -13.80
C TRP A 104 -2.93 15.70 -13.32
N ARG A 105 -2.85 15.96 -12.03
CA ARG A 105 -1.58 16.14 -11.32
C ARG A 105 -1.57 15.26 -10.08
N MET A 106 -0.43 14.61 -9.84
CA MET A 106 -0.19 13.88 -8.61
C MET A 106 0.27 14.87 -7.53
N ALA A 107 -0.26 14.68 -6.34
CA ALA A 107 0.15 15.39 -5.14
C ALA A 107 0.23 14.40 -3.96
N PRO A 108 1.05 14.68 -2.94
CA PRO A 108 0.96 13.99 -1.68
C PRO A 108 -0.45 14.11 -1.08
N SER A 109 -0.83 13.16 -0.24
CA SER A 109 -2.08 13.27 0.53
C SER A 109 -2.12 14.58 1.32
N PRO A 110 -3.28 15.23 1.43
CA PRO A 110 -3.40 16.50 2.14
C PRO A 110 -2.99 16.36 3.60
N ARG A 111 -2.35 17.39 4.13
CA ARG A 111 -2.08 17.51 5.56
C ARG A 111 -3.32 18.08 6.23
N GLY A 112 -3.76 17.46 7.31
CA GLY A 112 -4.84 18.00 8.14
C GLY A 112 -4.38 19.22 8.95
N ALA A 113 -5.34 19.93 9.53
CA ALA A 113 -5.06 21.13 10.35
C ALA A 113 -4.18 20.85 11.58
N TYR A 114 -4.18 19.62 12.05
CA TYR A 114 -3.41 19.17 13.22
C TYR A 114 -2.19 18.32 12.84
N TRP A 115 -1.79 18.37 11.54
CA TRP A 115 -0.60 17.63 11.10
C TRP A 115 0.67 18.31 11.65
N GLU A 116 1.57 17.51 12.21
CA GLU A 116 2.86 17.94 12.71
C GLU A 116 4.00 17.27 11.93
N GLU A 117 5.19 17.90 11.93
CA GLU A 117 6.35 17.37 11.25
C GLU A 117 6.73 15.99 11.81
N GLY A 118 6.96 15.05 10.91
CA GLY A 118 7.23 13.65 11.23
C GLY A 118 6.02 12.72 11.19
N GLN A 119 4.80 13.26 11.19
CA GLN A 119 3.61 12.45 10.98
C GLN A 119 3.54 11.92 9.54
N LYS A 120 2.91 10.77 9.37
CA LYS A 120 2.75 10.11 8.07
C LYS A 120 1.50 10.61 7.35
N LEU A 121 1.56 10.62 6.02
CA LEU A 121 0.48 11.10 5.16
C LEU A 121 -0.34 9.97 4.53
N GLY A 122 0.07 8.74 4.72
CA GLY A 122 -0.59 7.58 4.15
C GLY A 122 0.10 6.29 4.54
N TYR A 123 -0.30 5.20 3.91
CA TYR A 123 0.33 3.90 4.11
C TYR A 123 0.86 3.34 2.78
N GLN A 124 1.79 2.41 2.87
CA GLN A 124 2.37 1.71 1.74
C GLN A 124 2.32 0.20 1.97
N ASP A 125 1.72 -0.50 1.04
CA ASP A 125 1.81 -1.95 1.01
C ASP A 125 3.23 -2.39 0.69
N THR A 126 3.75 -3.27 1.53
CA THR A 126 5.04 -3.93 1.31
C THR A 126 4.81 -5.35 0.86
N GLY A 127 4.21 -5.49 -0.31
CA GLY A 127 4.00 -6.80 -0.93
C GLY A 127 5.33 -7.50 -1.18
N SER A 128 5.45 -8.74 -0.72
CA SER A 128 6.63 -9.55 -0.93
C SER A 128 6.27 -10.96 -1.36
N TRP A 129 7.14 -11.54 -2.16
CA TRP A 129 6.99 -12.94 -2.55
C TRP A 129 7.66 -13.82 -1.51
N THR A 130 6.94 -14.82 -1.07
CA THR A 130 7.44 -15.81 -0.12
C THR A 130 7.39 -17.20 -0.72
N LEU A 131 8.34 -18.03 -0.34
CA LEU A 131 8.33 -19.44 -0.67
C LEU A 131 7.89 -20.24 0.56
N MET A 132 6.89 -21.09 0.38
CA MET A 132 6.46 -21.95 1.46
C MET A 132 7.53 -22.99 1.76
N LYS A 133 7.74 -23.29 3.02
CA LYS A 133 8.73 -24.28 3.48
C LYS A 133 8.50 -25.67 2.85
N SER A 134 7.26 -26.00 2.53
CA SER A 134 6.86 -27.27 1.90
C SER A 134 7.02 -27.29 0.37
N THR A 135 7.43 -26.17 -0.25
CA THR A 135 7.57 -26.11 -1.71
C THR A 135 8.70 -27.04 -2.18
N PRO A 136 8.45 -27.94 -3.14
CA PRO A 136 9.48 -28.79 -3.70
C PRO A 136 10.64 -27.98 -4.28
N VAL A 137 11.88 -28.45 -4.10
CA VAL A 137 13.09 -27.69 -4.45
C VAL A 137 13.10 -27.18 -5.88
N LYS A 138 12.73 -28.01 -6.86
CA LYS A 138 12.66 -27.59 -8.28
C LYS A 138 11.68 -26.45 -8.52
N ARG A 139 10.51 -26.49 -7.85
CA ARG A 139 9.51 -25.41 -7.96
C ARG A 139 9.97 -24.15 -7.25
N ALA A 140 10.61 -24.29 -6.09
CA ALA A 140 11.20 -23.16 -5.38
C ALA A 140 12.29 -22.46 -6.21
N GLN A 141 13.14 -23.23 -6.89
CA GLN A 141 14.16 -22.70 -7.81
C GLN A 141 13.53 -21.94 -8.99
N ALA A 142 12.50 -22.53 -9.60
CA ALA A 142 11.79 -21.87 -10.72
C ALA A 142 11.10 -20.57 -10.27
N ALA A 143 10.40 -20.59 -9.13
CA ALA A 143 9.75 -19.41 -8.57
C ALA A 143 10.76 -18.29 -8.23
N TRP A 144 11.91 -18.65 -7.72
CA TRP A 144 12.96 -17.68 -7.45
C TRP A 144 13.59 -17.10 -8.72
N LEU A 145 13.83 -17.91 -9.74
CA LEU A 145 14.29 -17.42 -11.04
C LEU A 145 13.29 -16.45 -11.66
N TYR A 146 12.00 -16.77 -11.55
CA TYR A 146 10.94 -15.86 -11.98
C TYR A 146 10.93 -14.54 -11.18
N ALA A 147 11.08 -14.61 -9.86
CA ALA A 147 11.20 -13.43 -9.01
C ALA A 147 12.42 -12.57 -9.39
N GLN A 148 13.56 -13.19 -9.64
CA GLN A 148 14.75 -12.48 -10.13
C GLN A 148 14.48 -11.81 -11.48
N PHE A 149 13.84 -12.50 -12.41
CA PHE A 149 13.50 -11.95 -13.72
C PHE A 149 12.59 -10.72 -13.59
N VAL A 150 11.47 -10.83 -12.89
CA VAL A 150 10.50 -9.72 -12.79
C VAL A 150 11.00 -8.53 -11.97
N THR A 151 12.03 -8.72 -11.15
CA THR A 151 12.67 -7.66 -10.37
C THR A 151 14.02 -7.23 -10.93
N SER A 152 14.47 -7.79 -12.05
CA SER A 152 15.72 -7.37 -12.71
C SER A 152 15.65 -5.91 -13.15
N LYS A 153 16.79 -5.23 -13.27
CA LYS A 153 16.84 -3.81 -13.66
C LYS A 153 16.14 -3.55 -14.98
N THR A 154 16.42 -4.38 -15.99
CA THR A 154 15.84 -4.20 -17.33
C THR A 154 14.32 -4.40 -17.35
N VAL A 155 13.83 -5.49 -16.75
CA VAL A 155 12.40 -5.77 -16.69
C VAL A 155 11.67 -4.75 -15.80
N SER A 156 12.27 -4.38 -14.67
CA SER A 156 11.68 -3.39 -13.76
C SER A 156 11.54 -2.03 -14.43
N LEU A 157 12.57 -1.56 -15.13
CA LEU A 157 12.48 -0.30 -15.87
C LEU A 157 11.40 -0.35 -16.94
N LYS A 158 11.30 -1.43 -17.71
CA LYS A 158 10.23 -1.61 -18.70
C LYS A 158 8.85 -1.56 -18.07
N LYS A 159 8.66 -2.27 -16.98
CA LYS A 159 7.42 -2.25 -16.20
C LYS A 159 7.04 -0.84 -15.73
N SER A 160 8.02 -0.07 -15.27
CA SER A 160 7.82 1.32 -14.87
C SER A 160 7.33 2.20 -16.03
N HIS A 161 7.85 1.96 -17.23
CA HIS A 161 7.43 2.70 -18.43
C HIS A 161 6.00 2.39 -18.91
N VAL A 162 5.48 1.21 -18.59
CA VAL A 162 4.08 0.85 -18.91
C VAL A 162 3.11 1.07 -17.75
N GLY A 163 3.54 1.82 -16.73
CA GLY A 163 2.66 2.26 -15.65
C GLY A 163 2.54 1.31 -14.46
N LEU A 164 3.42 0.29 -14.36
CA LEU A 164 3.44 -0.57 -13.19
C LEU A 164 4.27 0.05 -12.07
N THR A 165 3.99 -0.36 -10.83
CA THR A 165 4.68 0.14 -9.63
C THR A 165 6.20 0.10 -9.76
N ILE A 166 6.84 1.23 -9.53
CA ILE A 166 8.30 1.35 -9.54
C ILE A 166 8.86 0.81 -8.23
N ILE A 167 9.68 -0.22 -8.33
CA ILE A 167 10.25 -0.92 -7.18
C ILE A 167 11.75 -0.70 -6.97
N ARG A 168 12.40 0.01 -7.90
CA ARG A 168 13.84 0.25 -7.85
C ARG A 168 14.18 1.72 -7.90
N ASP A 169 15.12 2.14 -7.06
CA ASP A 169 15.68 3.49 -7.09
C ASP A 169 16.39 3.79 -8.42
N SER A 170 17.03 2.78 -9.02
CA SER A 170 17.63 2.91 -10.35
C SER A 170 16.64 3.33 -11.44
N ASP A 171 15.40 2.85 -11.37
CA ASP A 171 14.37 3.17 -12.36
C ASP A 171 13.86 4.60 -12.15
N ILE A 172 13.64 4.99 -10.88
CA ILE A 172 13.22 6.34 -10.51
C ILE A 172 14.22 7.40 -11.01
N ARG A 173 15.51 7.07 -10.99
CA ARG A 173 16.60 7.99 -11.37
C ARG A 173 16.97 7.89 -12.83
N HIS A 174 16.44 6.93 -13.57
CA HIS A 174 16.81 6.72 -14.96
C HIS A 174 16.39 7.91 -15.85
N GLU A 175 17.25 8.29 -16.77
CA GLU A 175 17.02 9.44 -17.64
C GLU A 175 15.75 9.29 -18.49
N SER A 176 15.47 8.08 -18.98
CA SER A 176 14.27 7.82 -19.75
C SER A 176 12.97 8.10 -19.00
N PHE A 177 12.97 7.85 -17.68
CA PHE A 177 11.84 8.18 -16.83
C PHE A 177 11.71 9.70 -16.66
N THR A 178 12.86 10.41 -16.55
CA THR A 178 12.89 11.88 -16.51
C THR A 178 12.32 12.49 -17.79
N LYS A 179 12.67 11.95 -18.95
CA LYS A 179 12.16 12.42 -20.24
C LYS A 179 10.64 12.33 -20.38
N ARG A 180 10.03 11.45 -19.64
CA ARG A 180 8.57 11.26 -19.61
C ARG A 180 7.84 12.09 -18.54
N SER A 181 8.54 12.92 -17.78
CA SER A 181 7.92 13.61 -16.64
C SER A 181 6.71 14.48 -17.05
N ALA A 182 6.77 15.13 -18.20
CA ALA A 182 5.66 15.93 -18.72
C ALA A 182 4.40 15.11 -19.04
N GLU A 183 4.58 13.85 -19.43
CA GLU A 183 3.51 12.91 -19.77
C GLU A 183 2.89 12.24 -18.52
N LEU A 184 3.54 12.33 -17.38
CA LEU A 184 3.21 11.57 -16.18
C LEU A 184 2.65 12.43 -15.03
N GLY A 185 2.23 13.66 -15.30
CA GLY A 185 1.45 14.49 -14.39
C GLY A 185 2.01 14.66 -12.97
N GLY A 186 3.34 14.75 -12.82
CA GLY A 186 4.00 14.92 -11.52
C GLY A 186 4.42 13.62 -10.83
N LEU A 187 4.22 12.46 -11.46
CA LEU A 187 4.60 11.16 -10.89
C LEU A 187 6.11 11.05 -10.66
N VAL A 188 6.91 11.51 -11.62
CA VAL A 188 8.38 11.46 -11.53
C VAL A 188 8.88 12.32 -10.38
N GLU A 189 8.35 13.52 -10.25
CA GLU A 189 8.64 14.46 -9.18
C GLU A 189 8.23 13.89 -7.82
N PHE A 190 7.05 13.29 -7.74
CA PHE A 190 6.58 12.63 -6.52
C PHE A 190 7.52 11.51 -6.08
N TYR A 191 7.90 10.60 -6.99
CA TYR A 191 8.82 9.51 -6.68
C TYR A 191 10.20 9.98 -6.18
N ARG A 192 10.63 11.19 -6.59
CA ARG A 192 11.91 11.81 -6.19
C ARG A 192 11.78 12.73 -4.98
N SER A 193 10.57 13.03 -4.57
CA SER A 193 10.31 13.94 -3.45
C SER A 193 10.44 13.26 -2.09
N PRO A 194 10.69 14.02 -1.01
CA PRO A 194 10.61 13.50 0.36
C PRO A 194 9.23 12.97 0.73
N ALA A 195 8.17 13.47 0.11
CA ALA A 195 6.79 13.04 0.39
C ALA A 195 6.60 11.54 0.16
N ARG A 196 7.33 10.94 -0.78
CA ARG A 196 7.28 9.49 -1.04
C ARG A 196 7.58 8.62 0.17
N VAL A 197 8.36 9.10 1.11
CA VAL A 197 8.76 8.34 2.30
C VAL A 197 7.95 8.70 3.55
N GLN A 198 6.98 9.60 3.42
CA GLN A 198 6.06 9.97 4.51
C GLN A 198 4.88 8.98 4.56
N TRP A 199 5.17 7.72 4.75
CA TRP A 199 4.18 6.65 4.82
C TRP A 199 4.52 5.67 5.95
N THR A 200 3.48 4.95 6.38
CA THR A 200 3.58 3.86 7.35
C THR A 200 3.49 2.53 6.62
N PRO A 201 4.33 1.53 6.92
CA PRO A 201 4.12 0.18 6.40
C PRO A 201 2.74 -0.34 6.81
N THR A 202 2.05 -0.99 5.89
CA THR A 202 0.84 -1.73 6.23
C THR A 202 1.20 -3.08 6.83
N GLY A 203 0.25 -3.64 7.49
CA GLY A 203 0.36 -4.92 8.15
C GLY A 203 0.33 -4.73 9.65
N THR A 204 -0.60 -5.41 10.29
CA THR A 204 -0.70 -5.41 11.73
C THR A 204 0.29 -6.41 12.31
N ASN A 205 0.79 -6.11 13.49
CA ASN A 205 1.46 -7.09 14.30
C ASN A 205 0.48 -8.05 15.02
N ILE A 206 -0.81 -7.90 14.74
CA ILE A 206 -1.88 -8.72 15.31
C ILE A 206 -2.25 -9.81 14.31
N PRO A 207 -2.21 -11.08 14.70
CA PRO A 207 -2.67 -12.19 13.87
C PRO A 207 -4.15 -12.06 13.49
N ASP A 208 -4.54 -12.77 12.43
CA ASP A 208 -5.92 -12.79 11.92
C ASP A 208 -6.35 -11.48 11.22
N TYR A 209 -5.45 -10.90 10.44
CA TYR A 209 -5.72 -9.74 9.59
C TYR A 209 -7.02 -9.85 8.77
N PRO A 210 -7.33 -10.98 8.10
CA PRO A 210 -8.56 -11.08 7.31
C PRO A 210 -9.83 -10.85 8.16
N ARG A 211 -9.81 -11.28 9.41
CA ARG A 211 -10.95 -11.09 10.32
C ARG A 211 -11.04 -9.62 10.79
N LEU A 212 -9.92 -9.00 11.09
CA LEU A 212 -9.89 -7.57 11.43
C LEU A 212 -10.41 -6.71 10.28
N ALA A 213 -9.97 -6.99 9.06
CA ALA A 213 -10.44 -6.31 7.85
C ALA A 213 -11.97 -6.48 7.66
N GLN A 214 -12.47 -7.71 7.85
CA GLN A 214 -13.89 -7.98 7.75
C GLN A 214 -14.71 -7.19 8.80
N LEU A 215 -14.25 -7.13 10.04
CA LEU A 215 -14.90 -6.34 11.08
C LEU A 215 -14.97 -4.85 10.71
N TRP A 216 -13.88 -4.32 10.15
CA TRP A 216 -13.82 -2.95 9.65
C TRP A 216 -14.89 -2.70 8.59
N TRP A 217 -14.87 -3.48 7.52
CA TRP A 217 -15.78 -3.29 6.40
C TRP A 217 -17.25 -3.40 6.79
N GLN A 218 -17.58 -4.37 7.65
CA GLN A 218 -18.96 -4.54 8.12
C GLN A 218 -19.44 -3.31 8.89
N ASN A 219 -18.66 -2.85 9.88
CA ASN A 219 -19.11 -1.74 10.71
C ASN A 219 -19.08 -0.39 9.97
N ILE A 220 -18.08 -0.16 9.10
CA ILE A 220 -18.10 1.04 8.26
C ILE A 220 -19.25 0.98 7.25
N GLY A 221 -19.53 -0.18 6.67
CA GLY A 221 -20.67 -0.39 5.78
C GLY A 221 -22.02 -0.07 6.46
N ASP A 222 -22.20 -0.53 7.69
CA ASP A 222 -23.40 -0.20 8.49
C ASP A 222 -23.56 1.31 8.73
N ALA A 223 -22.45 2.02 8.91
CA ALA A 223 -22.48 3.47 9.06
C ALA A 223 -22.76 4.18 7.71
N VAL A 224 -22.19 3.71 6.62
CA VAL A 224 -22.41 4.25 5.27
C VAL A 224 -23.87 4.05 4.83
N SER A 225 -24.45 2.90 5.13
CA SER A 225 -25.86 2.61 4.83
C SER A 225 -26.86 3.33 5.73
N GLY A 226 -26.40 3.92 6.84
CA GLY A 226 -27.25 4.56 7.83
C GLY A 226 -27.92 3.59 8.82
N GLU A 227 -27.55 2.32 8.81
CA GLU A 227 -28.03 1.32 9.77
C GLU A 227 -27.54 1.64 11.20
N LYS A 228 -26.33 2.20 11.31
CA LYS A 228 -25.74 2.68 12.56
C LYS A 228 -25.25 4.11 12.41
N THR A 229 -25.28 4.87 13.49
CA THR A 229 -24.51 6.11 13.53
C THR A 229 -23.01 5.82 13.49
N PRO A 230 -22.15 6.75 13.04
CA PRO A 230 -20.69 6.56 13.08
C PRO A 230 -20.17 6.16 14.48
N GLN A 231 -20.69 6.76 15.55
CA GLN A 231 -20.34 6.40 16.92
C GLN A 231 -20.72 4.96 17.25
N GLN A 232 -21.96 4.56 16.91
CA GLN A 232 -22.42 3.18 17.16
C GLN A 232 -21.60 2.16 16.39
N ALA A 233 -21.29 2.45 15.13
CA ALA A 233 -20.47 1.58 14.29
C ALA A 233 -19.05 1.41 14.85
N MET A 234 -18.40 2.51 15.21
CA MET A 234 -17.04 2.47 15.75
C MET A 234 -16.99 1.81 17.14
N SER A 235 -17.99 2.02 17.98
CA SER A 235 -18.09 1.32 19.27
C SER A 235 -18.32 -0.18 19.09
N ALA A 236 -19.16 -0.60 18.13
CA ALA A 236 -19.36 -2.00 17.80
C ALA A 236 -18.10 -2.64 17.22
N LEU A 237 -17.37 -1.92 16.38
CA LEU A 237 -16.09 -2.34 15.84
C LEU A 237 -15.07 -2.58 16.97
N ALA A 238 -14.88 -1.61 17.85
CA ALA A 238 -13.94 -1.70 18.97
C ALA A 238 -14.24 -2.91 19.86
N GLN A 239 -15.52 -3.14 20.22
CA GLN A 239 -15.94 -4.30 20.98
C GLN A 239 -15.68 -5.63 20.26
N SER A 240 -15.87 -5.66 18.94
CA SER A 240 -15.62 -6.85 18.13
C SER A 240 -14.14 -7.17 18.03
N GLN A 241 -13.30 -6.15 17.89
CA GLN A 241 -11.85 -6.28 17.95
C GLN A 241 -11.39 -6.83 19.31
N GLU A 242 -11.95 -6.35 20.40
CA GLU A 242 -11.62 -6.87 21.74
C GLU A 242 -12.02 -8.33 21.94
N LYS A 243 -13.16 -8.73 21.41
CA LYS A 243 -13.56 -10.16 21.42
C LYS A 243 -12.57 -11.02 20.64
N LEU A 244 -12.11 -10.51 19.48
CA LEU A 244 -11.13 -11.21 18.66
C LEU A 244 -9.78 -11.32 19.38
N THR A 245 -9.25 -10.22 19.92
CA THR A 245 -7.96 -10.22 20.61
C THR A 245 -7.98 -11.13 21.84
N LYS A 246 -9.04 -11.11 22.65
CA LYS A 246 -9.21 -12.04 23.77
C LYS A 246 -9.25 -13.51 23.32
N ARG A 247 -9.84 -13.82 22.17
CA ARG A 247 -9.83 -15.17 21.60
C ARG A 247 -8.41 -15.60 21.22
N LEU A 248 -7.67 -14.73 20.55
CA LEU A 248 -6.29 -14.98 20.14
C LEU A 248 -5.36 -15.15 21.35
N GLU A 249 -5.58 -14.36 22.39
CA GLU A 249 -4.85 -14.49 23.66
C GLU A 249 -5.06 -15.86 24.32
N ARG A 250 -6.32 -16.28 24.45
CA ARG A 250 -6.67 -17.62 25.00
C ARG A 250 -6.06 -18.75 24.16
N ALA A 251 -6.00 -18.59 22.85
CA ALA A 251 -5.37 -19.52 21.93
C ALA A 251 -3.82 -19.48 21.99
N LYS A 252 -3.24 -18.61 22.80
CA LYS A 252 -1.78 -18.38 22.93
C LYS A 252 -1.11 -17.99 21.60
N VAL A 253 -1.86 -17.32 20.73
CA VAL A 253 -1.36 -16.83 19.44
C VAL A 253 -0.72 -15.44 19.60
N LEU A 254 -1.17 -14.68 20.61
CA LEU A 254 -0.64 -13.37 20.96
C LEU A 254 0.54 -13.47 21.93
N GLY A 255 1.28 -12.39 22.06
CA GLY A 255 2.42 -12.27 22.99
C GLY A 255 3.78 -12.60 22.38
N LYS A 256 3.82 -12.90 21.09
CA LYS A 256 5.07 -12.97 20.33
C LYS A 256 5.09 -11.79 19.39
N CYS A 257 5.97 -10.84 19.65
CA CYS A 257 6.17 -9.75 18.72
C CYS A 257 6.47 -10.27 17.33
N GLY A 258 5.77 -9.77 16.37
CA GLY A 258 5.86 -9.98 14.95
C GLY A 258 7.13 -10.62 14.37
N PRO A 259 7.39 -10.60 13.11
CA PRO A 259 8.57 -11.25 12.60
C PRO A 259 9.79 -10.66 13.33
N LYS A 260 10.50 -11.51 14.09
CA LYS A 260 11.83 -11.15 14.55
C LYS A 260 12.55 -10.67 13.31
N LEU A 261 12.97 -9.44 13.29
CA LEU A 261 13.85 -8.96 12.24
C LEU A 261 14.99 -9.95 12.16
N ASN A 262 15.05 -10.69 11.06
CA ASN A 262 16.16 -11.60 10.84
C ASN A 262 17.44 -10.77 10.90
N ASP A 263 18.41 -11.22 11.67
CA ASP A 263 19.74 -10.64 11.60
C ASP A 263 20.16 -10.55 10.14
N ARG A 264 20.68 -9.40 9.77
CA ARG A 264 21.18 -9.21 8.42
C ARG A 264 22.29 -10.24 8.15
N LYS A 265 22.01 -11.18 7.29
CA LYS A 265 22.95 -12.21 6.86
C LYS A 265 23.56 -11.85 5.51
N SER A 266 24.76 -12.37 5.25
CA SER A 266 25.42 -12.20 3.97
C SER A 266 24.62 -12.87 2.84
N ARG A 267 24.88 -12.45 1.61
CA ARG A 267 24.33 -13.09 0.43
C ARG A 267 24.65 -14.59 0.38
N ASP A 268 25.87 -14.97 0.74
CA ASP A 268 26.33 -16.37 0.71
C ASP A 268 25.61 -17.23 1.74
N TYR A 269 25.31 -16.66 2.91
CA TYR A 269 24.45 -17.33 3.90
C TYR A 269 23.09 -17.72 3.29
N TRP A 270 22.45 -16.80 2.58
CA TRP A 270 21.15 -17.10 1.96
C TRP A 270 21.27 -18.09 0.82
N LEU A 271 22.30 -17.99 0.00
CA LEU A 271 22.57 -18.93 -1.11
C LEU A 271 22.95 -20.34 -0.62
N SER A 272 23.39 -20.48 0.61
CA SER A 272 23.70 -21.80 1.22
C SER A 272 22.47 -22.57 1.65
N LYS A 273 21.29 -21.93 1.73
CA LYS A 273 20.06 -22.60 2.16
C LYS A 273 19.61 -23.65 1.12
N PRO A 274 19.00 -24.77 1.58
CA PRO A 274 18.63 -25.87 0.67
C PRO A 274 17.68 -25.44 -0.47
N CYS A 275 16.80 -24.48 -0.20
CA CYS A 275 15.84 -23.98 -1.19
C CYS A 275 16.33 -22.76 -1.97
N ALA A 276 17.53 -22.26 -1.68
CA ALA A 276 18.06 -21.11 -2.38
C ALA A 276 18.45 -21.50 -3.80
N PRO A 277 17.96 -20.80 -4.83
CA PRO A 277 18.38 -21.08 -6.19
C PRO A 277 19.83 -20.65 -6.37
N LYS A 278 20.63 -21.62 -6.75
CA LYS A 278 22.06 -21.42 -7.03
C LYS A 278 22.31 -21.00 -8.49
N ALA A 279 21.29 -21.13 -9.33
CA ALA A 279 21.34 -20.73 -10.73
C ALA A 279 20.79 -19.32 -10.92
N LYS A 280 21.48 -18.51 -11.72
CA LYS A 280 20.95 -17.25 -12.25
C LYS A 280 20.42 -17.47 -13.65
N LEU A 281 19.43 -16.69 -14.05
CA LEU A 281 19.04 -16.62 -15.46
C LEU A 281 20.26 -16.20 -16.30
N LYS A 282 20.43 -16.82 -17.46
CA LYS A 282 21.57 -16.49 -18.35
C LYS A 282 21.57 -15.02 -18.76
N ASN A 283 20.39 -14.46 -18.99
CA ASN A 283 20.18 -13.05 -19.30
C ASN A 283 20.32 -12.12 -18.08
N GLU A 284 20.41 -12.66 -16.90
CA GLU A 284 20.69 -11.95 -15.65
C GLU A 284 22.17 -12.00 -15.28
N LYS A 285 23.05 -12.49 -16.14
CA LYS A 285 24.47 -12.29 -15.96
C LYS A 285 24.78 -10.82 -16.22
N PRO A 286 24.82 -9.97 -15.20
CA PRO A 286 24.91 -8.52 -15.40
C PRO A 286 26.18 -8.12 -16.17
N GLN A 287 27.19 -8.97 -16.08
CA GLN A 287 28.50 -8.73 -16.68
C GLN A 287 28.60 -9.08 -18.18
N CYS A 288 27.64 -9.86 -18.73
CA CYS A 288 27.83 -10.39 -20.08
C CYS A 288 26.66 -10.13 -21.03
N VAL A 289 25.47 -9.83 -20.49
CA VAL A 289 24.23 -9.80 -21.29
C VAL A 289 23.26 -8.75 -20.76
N THR A 290 23.74 -7.80 -19.98
CA THR A 290 22.91 -6.64 -19.60
C THR A 290 22.69 -5.84 -20.86
N ILE A 291 21.47 -5.87 -21.36
CA ILE A 291 21.06 -4.94 -22.40
C ILE A 291 21.18 -3.55 -21.81
N ASP A 292 21.92 -2.68 -22.49
CA ASP A 292 21.97 -1.27 -22.18
C ASP A 292 20.53 -0.73 -22.10
N TYR A 293 20.21 0.05 -21.08
CA TYR A 293 18.88 0.59 -20.92
C TYR A 293 18.45 1.45 -22.11
N ASP A 294 19.36 2.21 -22.68
CA ASP A 294 19.07 3.07 -23.84
C ASP A 294 18.80 2.23 -25.09
N ALA A 295 19.57 1.18 -25.31
CA ALA A 295 19.29 0.21 -26.38
C ALA A 295 17.93 -0.47 -26.19
N LEU A 296 17.59 -0.86 -24.94
CA LEU A 296 16.32 -1.48 -24.63
C LEU A 296 15.13 -0.53 -24.87
N ILE A 297 15.23 0.71 -24.42
CA ILE A 297 14.20 1.75 -24.60
C ILE A 297 13.94 2.01 -26.08
N ASN A 298 14.97 2.00 -26.91
CA ASN A 298 14.81 2.19 -28.34
C ASN A 298 14.03 1.05 -29.02
N THR A 299 13.97 -0.12 -28.40
CA THR A 299 13.14 -1.24 -28.89
C THR A 299 11.67 -1.14 -28.45
N TRP A 300 11.32 -0.17 -27.61
CA TRP A 300 9.95 0.03 -27.10
C TRP A 300 9.18 1.13 -27.80
N LYS A 301 9.86 1.87 -28.66
CA LYS A 301 9.25 2.85 -29.56
C LYS A 301 8.68 2.15 -30.79
#